data_2afa905674ebf8f6d4fbe4afaad4adcd
#
_entry.id   2afa905674ebf8f6d4fbe4afaad4adcd
#
_cell.length_a   1.000
_cell.length_b   1.000
_cell.length_c   1.000
_cell.angle_alpha   90.00
_cell.angle_beta   90.00
_cell.angle_gamma   90.00
#
_symmetry.space_group_name_H-M   'P 1'
#
loop_
_entity.id
_entity.type
_entity.pdbx_description
1 polymer ?
#
loop_
_entity_poly.entity_id
_entity_poly.type
_entity_poly.pdbx_seq_one_letter_code
_entity_poly.pdbx_strand_id
1 'polypeptide(L)'
;MFTHKDIEMRTIFVVNCIEHDRSLRVNSGELMLEEIEGDKKRTLTKFPFQKLLALFIIGHITVTTPLIDKCKKYGVALVVMKPNLRPVFFWANSAEANYLLRKRQFEYSTEDLSIAKCIVYNKVLNQKAALAKTRKKDSYTVDAINQCDAALVTLPDVDEYNQLMGLEGTVAKTYFSAYYQNQNWRGRHPRMKSDVLNVTLDIGYSILFNFMESFIRMFGFDLYVGVYHRLWFKRKSLVCDLMEPFRCIIDHAALLAFNRKQFSEKDFTLIKQEYHLKYEKCADYYRVFYDELIARKMDIFKFVQQYYRCFMGCKSVKEYPIFEF
;
A
#
# COMPACT_ATOMS: atom_id res chain seq x y z
N MET A 1 -13.42 17.43 4.41
CA MET A 1 -13.08 15.99 4.43
C MET A 1 -13.82 15.33 3.28
N PHE A 2 -13.20 14.40 2.54
CA PHE A 2 -13.89 13.69 1.46
C PHE A 2 -15.03 12.82 1.98
N THR A 3 -16.12 12.79 1.24
CA THR A 3 -17.26 11.90 1.47
C THR A 3 -17.09 10.59 0.71
N HIS A 4 -17.89 9.57 1.00
CA HIS A 4 -17.90 8.33 0.22
C HIS A 4 -18.16 8.60 -1.27
N LYS A 5 -19.07 9.51 -1.59
CA LYS A 5 -19.38 9.93 -2.96
C LYS A 5 -18.15 10.55 -3.66
N ASP A 6 -17.36 11.35 -2.95
CA ASP A 6 -16.14 11.90 -3.52
C ASP A 6 -15.12 10.81 -3.87
N ILE A 7 -14.95 9.82 -2.99
CA ILE A 7 -14.02 8.71 -3.25
C ILE A 7 -14.50 7.84 -4.42
N GLU A 8 -15.79 7.61 -4.53
CA GLU A 8 -16.39 6.85 -5.63
C GLU A 8 -16.19 7.56 -6.97
N MET A 9 -16.53 8.86 -7.03
CA MET A 9 -16.55 9.66 -8.26
C MET A 9 -15.18 10.13 -8.72
N ARG A 10 -14.19 10.19 -7.83
CA ARG A 10 -12.84 10.65 -8.16
C ARG A 10 -11.90 9.49 -8.43
N THR A 11 -11.00 9.69 -9.37
CA THR A 11 -10.00 8.69 -9.74
C THR A 11 -8.62 9.03 -9.19
N ILE A 12 -7.79 8.01 -9.11
CA ILE A 12 -6.36 8.12 -8.84
C ILE A 12 -5.64 8.04 -10.18
N PHE A 13 -4.82 9.05 -10.47
CA PHE A 13 -4.08 9.14 -11.71
C PHE A 13 -2.60 8.88 -11.46
N VAL A 14 -2.04 7.90 -12.17
CA VAL A 14 -0.63 7.50 -12.05
C VAL A 14 0.09 7.90 -13.32
N VAL A 15 1.11 8.73 -13.19
CA VAL A 15 1.95 9.20 -14.29
C VAL A 15 3.32 8.57 -14.16
N ASN A 16 3.67 7.71 -15.10
CA ASN A 16 4.99 7.15 -15.19
C ASN A 16 5.85 8.00 -16.16
N CYS A 17 6.92 8.59 -15.61
CA CYS A 17 7.90 9.38 -16.35
C CYS A 17 9.27 8.69 -16.38
N ILE A 18 9.28 7.35 -16.27
CA ILE A 18 10.52 6.58 -16.23
C ILE A 18 11.10 6.46 -17.64
N GLU A 19 10.31 6.03 -18.61
CA GLU A 19 10.75 5.69 -19.96
C GLU A 19 10.52 6.81 -20.98
N HIS A 20 9.65 7.75 -20.65
CA HIS A 20 9.24 8.81 -21.56
C HIS A 20 9.37 10.17 -20.89
N ASP A 21 9.93 11.13 -21.61
CA ASP A 21 9.90 12.51 -21.17
C ASP A 21 8.47 13.03 -21.22
N ARG A 22 7.95 13.35 -20.05
CA ARG A 22 6.57 13.84 -19.86
C ARG A 22 6.55 15.15 -19.13
N SER A 23 5.58 15.97 -19.44
CA SER A 23 5.29 17.19 -18.71
C SER A 23 3.86 17.20 -18.21
N LEU A 24 3.68 17.74 -17.00
CA LEU A 24 2.38 18.01 -16.42
C LEU A 24 2.20 19.50 -16.29
N ARG A 25 1.14 20.02 -16.87
CA ARG A 25 0.79 21.44 -16.73
C ARG A 25 -0.72 21.63 -16.52
N VAL A 26 -1.06 22.81 -16.07
CA VAL A 26 -2.44 23.26 -15.99
C VAL A 26 -2.77 24.03 -17.26
N ASN A 27 -3.82 23.61 -17.95
CA ASN A 27 -4.35 24.33 -19.11
C ASN A 27 -5.87 24.44 -18.98
N SER A 28 -6.41 25.64 -19.12
CA SER A 28 -7.85 25.93 -19.00
C SER A 28 -8.51 25.33 -17.75
N GLY A 29 -7.73 25.24 -16.65
CA GLY A 29 -8.22 24.70 -15.37
C GLY A 29 -8.17 23.17 -15.25
N GLU A 30 -7.70 22.45 -16.26
CA GLU A 30 -7.52 21.00 -16.28
C GLU A 30 -6.05 20.60 -16.17
N LEU A 31 -5.81 19.40 -15.64
CA LEU A 31 -4.52 18.73 -15.71
C LEU A 31 -4.29 18.27 -17.14
N MET A 32 -3.17 18.64 -17.73
CA MET A 32 -2.76 18.19 -19.05
C MET A 32 -1.44 17.42 -18.95
N LEU A 33 -1.45 16.17 -19.41
CA LEU A 33 -0.28 15.31 -19.55
C LEU A 33 0.16 15.34 -21.01
N GLU A 34 1.42 15.68 -21.22
CA GLU A 34 2.05 15.70 -22.53
C GLU A 34 3.29 14.80 -22.55
N GLU A 35 3.52 14.16 -23.66
CA GLU A 35 4.76 13.46 -24.00
C GLU A 35 5.63 14.36 -24.86
N ILE A 36 6.93 14.35 -24.60
CA ILE A 36 7.92 15.21 -25.25
C ILE A 36 8.83 14.30 -26.09
N GLU A 37 8.79 14.48 -27.41
CA GLU A 37 9.67 13.80 -28.35
C GLU A 37 10.48 14.84 -29.13
N GLY A 38 11.70 15.15 -28.67
CA GLY A 38 12.50 16.27 -29.18
C GLY A 38 11.77 17.59 -28.99
N ASP A 39 11.55 18.34 -30.08
CA ASP A 39 10.83 19.63 -30.03
C ASP A 39 9.31 19.50 -30.11
N LYS A 40 8.80 18.30 -30.32
CA LYS A 40 7.35 18.03 -30.43
C LYS A 40 6.76 17.67 -29.10
N LYS A 41 5.59 18.27 -28.80
CA LYS A 41 4.76 17.94 -27.64
C LYS A 41 3.45 17.33 -28.10
N ARG A 42 3.16 16.15 -27.62
CA ARG A 42 1.91 15.43 -27.88
C ARG A 42 1.08 15.38 -26.61
N THR A 43 -0.12 15.94 -26.65
CA THR A 43 -1.07 15.79 -25.54
C THR A 43 -1.54 14.33 -25.47
N LEU A 44 -1.27 13.65 -24.35
CA LEU A 44 -1.73 12.28 -24.09
C LEU A 44 -3.14 12.28 -23.49
N THR A 45 -3.38 13.19 -22.54
CA THR A 45 -4.69 13.29 -21.88
C THR A 45 -4.88 14.65 -21.23
N LYS A 46 -6.15 15.01 -21.06
CA LYS A 46 -6.61 16.13 -20.22
C LYS A 46 -7.55 15.60 -19.18
N PHE A 47 -7.45 16.08 -17.95
CA PHE A 47 -8.24 15.58 -16.85
C PHE A 47 -8.66 16.71 -15.89
N PRO A 48 -9.97 16.84 -15.58
CA PRO A 48 -10.44 17.87 -14.65
C PRO A 48 -10.03 17.53 -13.21
N PHE A 49 -9.46 18.53 -12.50
CA PHE A 49 -9.01 18.34 -11.11
C PHE A 49 -10.12 17.91 -10.16
N GLN A 50 -11.36 18.29 -10.45
CA GLN A 50 -12.53 17.89 -9.63
C GLN A 50 -12.75 16.38 -9.61
N LYS A 51 -12.32 15.69 -10.65
CA LYS A 51 -12.43 14.22 -10.76
C LYS A 51 -11.20 13.48 -10.28
N LEU A 52 -10.18 14.21 -9.79
CA LEU A 52 -8.97 13.60 -9.21
C LEU A 52 -9.09 13.45 -7.70
N LEU A 53 -8.73 12.27 -7.20
CA LEU A 53 -8.52 11.99 -5.79
C LEU A 53 -7.05 12.14 -5.42
N ALA A 54 -6.18 11.56 -6.24
CA ALA A 54 -4.73 11.62 -6.06
C ALA A 54 -4.01 11.60 -7.42
N LEU A 55 -2.83 12.20 -7.44
CA LEU A 55 -1.89 12.22 -8.55
C LEU A 55 -0.55 11.63 -8.06
N PHE A 56 -0.23 10.45 -8.53
CA PHE A 56 1.04 9.77 -8.29
C PHE A 56 1.95 9.97 -9.50
N ILE A 57 3.11 10.55 -9.28
CA ILE A 57 4.11 10.81 -10.34
C ILE A 57 5.36 10.00 -10.01
N ILE A 58 5.82 9.20 -10.95
CA ILE A 58 6.97 8.32 -10.79
C ILE A 58 8.01 8.67 -11.86
N GLY A 59 9.20 9.05 -11.44
CA GLY A 59 10.29 9.42 -12.32
C GLY A 59 10.64 10.92 -12.26
N HIS A 60 11.29 11.39 -13.30
CA HIS A 60 11.76 12.79 -13.38
C HIS A 60 10.72 13.65 -14.10
N ILE A 61 10.25 14.69 -13.44
CA ILE A 61 9.27 15.63 -13.98
C ILE A 61 9.44 17.01 -13.35
N THR A 62 9.10 18.03 -14.11
CA THR A 62 8.97 19.39 -13.59
C THR A 62 7.56 19.61 -13.07
N VAL A 63 7.44 19.94 -11.78
CA VAL A 63 6.17 20.30 -11.13
C VAL A 63 6.10 21.82 -11.00
N THR A 64 5.03 22.42 -11.49
CA THR A 64 4.84 23.87 -11.47
C THR A 64 3.97 24.31 -10.29
N THR A 65 4.17 25.55 -9.80
CA THR A 65 3.36 26.14 -8.74
C THR A 65 1.85 26.11 -9.04
N PRO A 66 1.39 26.47 -10.28
CA PRO A 66 -0.03 26.35 -10.61
C PRO A 66 -0.60 24.93 -10.47
N LEU A 67 0.20 23.88 -10.72
CA LEU A 67 -0.22 22.49 -10.52
C LEU A 67 -0.42 22.22 -9.03
N ILE A 68 0.52 22.63 -8.20
CA ILE A 68 0.42 22.47 -6.73
C ILE A 68 -0.81 23.20 -6.20
N ASP A 69 -1.04 24.45 -6.63
CA ASP A 69 -2.18 25.24 -6.19
C ASP A 69 -3.52 24.61 -6.58
N LYS A 70 -3.61 24.06 -7.78
CA LYS A 70 -4.81 23.31 -8.21
C LYS A 70 -5.01 22.04 -7.38
N CYS A 71 -3.95 21.26 -7.13
CA CYS A 71 -4.04 20.11 -6.24
C CYS A 71 -4.56 20.51 -4.85
N LYS A 72 -4.03 21.58 -4.26
CA LYS A 72 -4.49 22.13 -2.99
C LYS A 72 -5.95 22.57 -3.05
N LYS A 73 -6.33 23.35 -4.04
CA LYS A 73 -7.69 23.86 -4.21
C LYS A 73 -8.75 22.75 -4.26
N TYR A 74 -8.44 21.66 -4.95
CA TYR A 74 -9.38 20.53 -5.13
C TYR A 74 -9.15 19.37 -4.18
N GLY A 75 -8.18 19.48 -3.26
CA GLY A 75 -7.86 18.45 -2.27
C GLY A 75 -7.20 17.21 -2.87
N VAL A 76 -6.61 17.33 -4.06
CA VAL A 76 -5.95 16.21 -4.76
C VAL A 76 -4.63 15.90 -4.07
N ALA A 77 -4.43 14.68 -3.60
CA ALA A 77 -3.14 14.26 -3.07
C ALA A 77 -2.10 14.25 -4.20
N LEU A 78 -0.94 14.88 -3.96
CA LEU A 78 0.16 14.95 -4.91
C LEU A 78 1.37 14.22 -4.33
N VAL A 79 1.76 13.13 -4.98
CA VAL A 79 2.89 12.30 -4.57
C VAL A 79 3.89 12.21 -5.72
N VAL A 80 5.07 12.78 -5.52
CA VAL A 80 6.16 12.71 -6.50
C VAL A 80 7.23 11.76 -5.99
N MET A 81 7.56 10.75 -6.77
CA MET A 81 8.46 9.66 -6.40
C MET A 81 9.60 9.51 -7.40
N LYS A 82 10.75 9.09 -6.88
CA LYS A 82 11.84 8.58 -7.72
C LYS A 82 11.42 7.28 -8.44
N PRO A 83 12.15 6.84 -9.48
CA PRO A 83 11.87 5.56 -10.13
C PRO A 83 11.82 4.35 -9.17
N ASN A 84 12.52 4.41 -8.04
CA ASN A 84 12.51 3.38 -6.99
C ASN A 84 11.36 3.53 -5.97
N LEU A 85 10.31 4.28 -6.31
CA LEU A 85 9.11 4.53 -5.51
C LEU A 85 9.33 5.26 -4.17
N ARG A 86 10.53 5.85 -3.95
CA ARG A 86 10.76 6.69 -2.78
C ARG A 86 10.17 8.08 -3.01
N PRO A 87 9.21 8.53 -2.17
CA PRO A 87 8.66 9.87 -2.29
C PRO A 87 9.73 10.94 -2.07
N VAL A 88 9.78 11.94 -2.96
CA VAL A 88 10.57 13.17 -2.82
C VAL A 88 9.69 14.33 -2.41
N PHE A 89 8.40 14.27 -2.75
CA PHE A 89 7.40 15.23 -2.35
C PHE A 89 6.09 14.50 -2.07
N PHE A 90 5.43 14.90 -1.00
CA PHE A 90 4.14 14.35 -0.60
C PHE A 90 3.27 15.46 -0.03
N TRP A 91 2.17 15.76 -0.70
CA TRP A 91 1.13 16.62 -0.17
C TRP A 91 -0.22 15.90 -0.26
N ALA A 92 -1.00 15.96 0.79
CA ALA A 92 -2.39 15.55 0.79
C ALA A 92 -3.20 16.54 1.62
N ASN A 93 -4.47 16.71 1.26
CA ASN A 93 -5.38 17.49 2.06
C ASN A 93 -5.56 16.80 3.41
N SER A 94 -4.83 17.24 4.39
CA SER A 94 -4.83 16.65 5.73
C SER A 94 -5.61 17.52 6.69
N ALA A 95 -6.21 16.89 7.69
CA ALA A 95 -6.76 17.57 8.85
C ALA A 95 -5.58 18.00 9.76
N GLU A 96 -4.71 18.89 9.27
CA GLU A 96 -3.45 19.28 9.95
C GLU A 96 -3.68 19.84 11.36
N ALA A 97 -4.82 20.48 11.57
CA ALA A 97 -5.23 21.04 12.85
C ALA A 97 -5.87 20.01 13.81
N ASN A 98 -5.85 18.72 13.49
CA ASN A 98 -6.44 17.68 14.34
C ASN A 98 -5.50 17.31 15.50
N TYR A 99 -5.23 18.29 16.36
CA TYR A 99 -4.33 18.13 17.51
C TYR A 99 -4.86 17.12 18.54
N LEU A 100 -6.18 17.00 18.70
CA LEU A 100 -6.80 16.05 19.62
C LEU A 100 -6.48 14.60 19.20
N LEU A 101 -6.52 14.31 17.90
CA LEU A 101 -6.15 13.00 17.38
C LEU A 101 -4.69 12.68 17.70
N ARG A 102 -3.78 13.63 17.41
CA ARG A 102 -2.34 13.43 17.65
C ARG A 102 -2.04 13.29 19.13
N LYS A 103 -2.65 14.13 19.98
CA LYS A 103 -2.55 14.00 21.43
C LYS A 103 -2.93 12.59 21.88
N ARG A 104 -4.07 12.09 21.40
CA ARG A 104 -4.52 10.72 21.71
C ARG A 104 -3.57 9.64 21.19
N GLN A 105 -2.97 9.82 20.00
CA GLN A 105 -1.97 8.89 19.51
C GLN A 105 -0.73 8.80 20.43
N PHE A 106 -0.25 9.95 20.94
CA PHE A 106 0.89 9.98 21.86
C PHE A 106 0.54 9.48 23.27
N GLU A 107 -0.69 9.60 23.70
CA GLU A 107 -1.20 9.09 24.98
C GLU A 107 -1.53 7.60 24.94
N TYR A 108 -1.71 7.02 23.75
CA TYR A 108 -2.02 5.60 23.62
C TYR A 108 -0.82 4.75 24.07
N SER A 109 -1.07 3.87 25.05
CA SER A 109 0.00 3.04 25.60
C SER A 109 0.47 2.00 24.59
N THR A 110 1.77 1.88 24.42
CA THR A 110 2.39 0.82 23.59
C THR A 110 2.29 -0.56 24.23
N GLU A 111 1.91 -0.64 25.51
CA GLU A 111 1.64 -1.89 26.23
C GLU A 111 0.21 -2.40 25.99
N ASP A 112 -0.70 -1.52 25.54
CA ASP A 112 -2.04 -1.94 25.12
C ASP A 112 -2.00 -2.59 23.74
N LEU A 113 -2.05 -3.91 23.70
CA LEU A 113 -2.01 -4.68 22.45
C LEU A 113 -3.38 -4.83 21.77
N SER A 114 -4.44 -4.25 22.32
CA SER A 114 -5.80 -4.50 21.86
C SER A 114 -6.01 -4.14 20.39
N ILE A 115 -5.55 -2.96 19.94
CA ILE A 115 -5.65 -2.53 18.53
C ILE A 115 -4.63 -3.31 17.67
N ALA A 116 -3.43 -3.58 18.19
CA ALA A 116 -2.42 -4.37 17.50
C ALA A 116 -2.94 -5.78 17.17
N LYS A 117 -3.62 -6.44 18.14
CA LYS A 117 -4.29 -7.71 17.93
C LYS A 117 -5.34 -7.65 16.82
N CYS A 118 -6.15 -6.58 16.74
CA CYS A 118 -7.10 -6.39 15.63
C CYS A 118 -6.42 -6.33 14.27
N ILE A 119 -5.30 -5.64 14.16
CA ILE A 119 -4.52 -5.53 12.91
C ILE A 119 -3.97 -6.90 12.51
N VAL A 120 -3.35 -7.61 13.44
CA VAL A 120 -2.80 -8.96 13.18
C VAL A 120 -3.92 -9.95 12.86
N TYR A 121 -5.05 -9.90 13.59
CA TYR A 121 -6.25 -10.69 13.29
C TYR A 121 -6.69 -10.51 11.85
N ASN A 122 -6.85 -9.25 11.43
CA ASN A 122 -7.33 -8.96 10.08
C ASN A 122 -6.31 -9.37 9.00
N LYS A 123 -5.01 -9.24 9.28
CA LYS A 123 -3.95 -9.76 8.40
C LYS A 123 -4.07 -11.27 8.22
N VAL A 124 -4.13 -12.03 9.31
CA VAL A 124 -4.21 -13.50 9.29
C VAL A 124 -5.49 -13.97 8.61
N LEU A 125 -6.63 -13.31 8.88
CA LEU A 125 -7.90 -13.59 8.23
C LEU A 125 -7.79 -13.48 6.70
N ASN A 126 -7.15 -12.43 6.20
CA ASN A 126 -6.97 -12.20 4.77
C ASN A 126 -5.92 -13.12 4.14
N GLN A 127 -4.89 -13.50 4.87
CA GLN A 127 -3.95 -14.54 4.44
C GLN A 127 -4.66 -15.89 4.27
N LYS A 128 -5.51 -16.28 5.25
CA LYS A 128 -6.36 -17.45 5.14
C LYS A 128 -7.29 -17.37 3.93
N ALA A 129 -7.94 -16.24 3.71
CA ALA A 129 -8.83 -16.02 2.55
C ALA A 129 -8.07 -16.13 1.23
N ALA A 130 -6.85 -15.61 1.15
CA ALA A 130 -6.00 -15.72 -0.04
C ALA A 130 -5.63 -17.19 -0.33
N LEU A 131 -5.24 -17.96 0.69
CA LEU A 131 -5.01 -19.40 0.56
C LEU A 131 -6.27 -20.15 0.11
N ALA A 132 -7.43 -19.81 0.68
CA ALA A 132 -8.70 -20.45 0.33
C ALA A 132 -9.11 -20.18 -1.14
N LYS A 133 -8.65 -19.09 -1.75
CA LYS A 133 -8.88 -18.77 -3.18
C LYS A 133 -7.91 -19.48 -4.13
N THR A 134 -6.89 -20.17 -3.66
CA THR A 134 -5.98 -20.92 -4.53
C THR A 134 -6.72 -22.08 -5.21
N ARG A 135 -6.42 -22.30 -6.50
CA ARG A 135 -7.13 -23.29 -7.32
C ARG A 135 -6.91 -24.73 -6.86
N LYS A 136 -5.68 -25.06 -6.44
CA LYS A 136 -5.33 -26.38 -5.90
C LYS A 136 -5.09 -26.24 -4.41
N LYS A 137 -5.79 -27.06 -3.63
CA LYS A 137 -5.61 -27.18 -2.17
C LYS A 137 -4.91 -28.51 -1.90
N ASP A 138 -3.60 -28.47 -1.98
CA ASP A 138 -2.78 -29.59 -1.52
C ASP A 138 -2.63 -29.58 0.02
N SER A 139 -1.91 -30.57 0.57
CA SER A 139 -1.68 -30.68 2.01
C SER A 139 -1.02 -29.43 2.59
N TYR A 140 -0.04 -28.85 1.90
CA TYR A 140 0.63 -27.62 2.35
C TYR A 140 -0.33 -26.43 2.47
N THR A 141 -1.22 -26.27 1.49
CA THR A 141 -2.24 -25.20 1.53
C THR A 141 -3.25 -25.44 2.66
N VAL A 142 -3.67 -26.68 2.85
CA VAL A 142 -4.59 -27.04 3.94
C VAL A 142 -3.94 -26.82 5.30
N ASP A 143 -2.69 -27.24 5.48
CA ASP A 143 -1.93 -27.05 6.72
C ASP A 143 -1.74 -25.55 7.03
N ALA A 144 -1.45 -24.73 6.01
CA ALA A 144 -1.33 -23.28 6.18
C ALA A 144 -2.66 -22.63 6.59
N ILE A 145 -3.78 -23.09 6.03
CA ILE A 145 -5.12 -22.63 6.43
C ILE A 145 -5.40 -23.02 7.89
N ASN A 146 -5.11 -24.27 8.28
CA ASN A 146 -5.29 -24.73 9.65
C ASN A 146 -4.42 -23.95 10.65
N GLN A 147 -3.20 -23.58 10.26
CA GLN A 147 -2.34 -22.71 11.09
C GLN A 147 -2.89 -21.30 11.23
N CYS A 148 -3.49 -20.73 10.16
CA CYS A 148 -4.20 -19.46 10.27
C CYS A 148 -5.36 -19.58 11.27
N ASP A 149 -6.15 -20.65 11.20
CA ASP A 149 -7.27 -20.87 12.14
C ASP A 149 -6.79 -21.01 13.59
N ALA A 150 -5.75 -21.79 13.83
CA ALA A 150 -5.16 -21.94 15.15
C ALA A 150 -4.66 -20.60 15.70
N ALA A 151 -3.99 -19.79 14.86
CA ALA A 151 -3.53 -18.47 15.24
C ALA A 151 -4.68 -17.50 15.58
N LEU A 152 -5.78 -17.52 14.80
CA LEU A 152 -6.95 -16.68 15.06
C LEU A 152 -7.62 -17.05 16.40
N VAL A 153 -7.60 -18.34 16.80
CA VAL A 153 -8.11 -18.80 18.09
C VAL A 153 -7.20 -18.39 19.24
N THR A 154 -5.87 -18.47 19.06
CA THR A 154 -4.89 -18.16 20.11
C THR A 154 -4.69 -16.65 20.31
N LEU A 155 -4.90 -15.84 19.26
CA LEU A 155 -4.60 -14.42 19.25
C LEU A 155 -5.24 -13.61 20.40
N PRO A 156 -6.49 -13.84 20.84
CA PRO A 156 -7.09 -13.14 21.97
C PRO A 156 -6.31 -13.30 23.29
N ASP A 157 -5.69 -14.46 23.50
CA ASP A 157 -4.98 -14.83 24.73
C ASP A 157 -3.52 -14.36 24.75
N VAL A 158 -3.05 -13.70 23.69
CA VAL A 158 -1.67 -13.17 23.60
C VAL A 158 -1.57 -11.87 24.41
N ASP A 159 -0.73 -11.83 25.43
CA ASP A 159 -0.58 -10.68 26.34
C ASP A 159 0.74 -9.92 26.17
N GLU A 160 1.70 -10.51 25.45
CA GLU A 160 3.01 -9.91 25.24
C GLU A 160 3.28 -9.58 23.77
N TYR A 161 3.93 -8.44 23.54
CA TYR A 161 4.31 -7.96 22.21
C TYR A 161 5.15 -8.96 21.41
N ASN A 162 6.14 -9.59 22.06
CA ASN A 162 7.01 -10.56 21.40
C ASN A 162 6.25 -11.85 21.00
N GLN A 163 5.27 -12.25 21.80
CA GLN A 163 4.38 -13.37 21.46
C GLN A 163 3.52 -13.02 20.24
N LEU A 164 2.97 -11.82 20.20
CA LEU A 164 2.19 -11.33 19.06
C LEU A 164 3.01 -11.33 17.76
N MET A 165 4.23 -10.81 17.82
CA MET A 165 5.16 -10.83 16.68
C MET A 165 5.56 -12.25 16.27
N GLY A 166 5.81 -13.13 17.23
CA GLY A 166 6.16 -14.53 16.98
C GLY A 166 5.04 -15.30 16.30
N LEU A 167 3.80 -15.10 16.78
CA LEU A 167 2.60 -15.69 16.17
C LEU A 167 2.42 -15.20 14.74
N GLU A 168 2.47 -13.88 14.52
CA GLU A 168 2.35 -13.27 13.19
C GLU A 168 3.44 -13.77 12.23
N GLY A 169 4.69 -13.81 12.69
CA GLY A 169 5.83 -14.27 11.89
C GLY A 169 5.73 -15.75 11.51
N THR A 170 5.24 -16.60 12.42
CA THR A 170 5.02 -18.02 12.15
C THR A 170 3.95 -18.22 11.07
N VAL A 171 2.81 -17.56 11.22
CA VAL A 171 1.73 -17.61 10.22
C VAL A 171 2.23 -17.08 8.88
N ALA A 172 2.93 -15.93 8.86
CA ALA A 172 3.45 -15.36 7.63
C ALA A 172 4.41 -16.32 6.89
N LYS A 173 5.31 -16.99 7.64
CA LYS A 173 6.24 -17.98 7.07
C LYS A 173 5.50 -19.11 6.37
N THR A 174 4.50 -19.69 7.03
CA THR A 174 3.72 -20.80 6.48
C THR A 174 2.84 -20.34 5.33
N TYR A 175 2.19 -19.18 5.47
CA TYR A 175 1.40 -18.57 4.41
C TYR A 175 2.20 -18.40 3.13
N PHE A 176 3.34 -17.73 3.17
CA PHE A 176 4.15 -17.48 1.99
C PHE A 176 4.68 -18.77 1.37
N SER A 177 5.07 -19.75 2.18
CA SER A 177 5.55 -21.03 1.68
C SER A 177 4.47 -21.80 0.92
N ALA A 178 3.24 -21.81 1.41
CA ALA A 178 2.12 -22.46 0.74
C ALA A 178 1.63 -21.64 -0.47
N TYR A 179 1.56 -20.31 -0.33
CA TYR A 179 0.99 -19.43 -1.37
C TYR A 179 1.85 -19.36 -2.62
N TYR A 180 3.19 -19.39 -2.46
CA TYR A 180 4.16 -19.31 -3.55
C TYR A 180 4.91 -20.63 -3.82
N GLN A 181 4.41 -21.76 -3.35
CA GLN A 181 5.09 -23.07 -3.48
C GLN A 181 5.48 -23.43 -4.92
N ASN A 182 4.72 -22.97 -5.91
CA ASN A 182 5.00 -23.22 -7.33
C ASN A 182 5.91 -22.17 -7.99
N GLN A 183 6.46 -21.21 -7.21
CA GLN A 183 7.25 -20.07 -7.67
C GLN A 183 8.71 -20.10 -7.19
N ASN A 184 9.27 -21.30 -6.90
CA ASN A 184 10.62 -21.45 -6.35
C ASN A 184 10.86 -20.62 -5.08
N TRP A 185 9.85 -20.53 -4.21
CA TRP A 185 9.90 -19.76 -2.99
C TRP A 185 11.01 -20.23 -2.03
N ARG A 186 11.89 -19.29 -1.60
CA ARG A 186 13.03 -19.57 -0.69
C ARG A 186 12.90 -18.87 0.67
N GLY A 187 11.77 -18.22 0.94
CA GLY A 187 11.54 -17.42 2.13
C GLY A 187 11.34 -15.95 1.83
N ARG A 188 10.73 -15.25 2.77
CA ARG A 188 10.56 -13.80 2.67
C ARG A 188 11.84 -13.09 3.17
N HIS A 189 12.53 -12.43 2.26
CA HIS A 189 13.76 -11.68 2.53
C HIS A 189 13.57 -10.20 2.12
N PRO A 190 12.91 -9.38 2.96
CA PRO A 190 12.62 -7.98 2.63
C PRO A 190 13.90 -7.19 2.33
N ARG A 191 13.89 -6.44 1.22
CA ARG A 191 14.97 -5.53 0.80
C ARG A 191 16.29 -6.21 0.42
N MET A 192 16.42 -7.51 0.55
CA MET A 192 17.67 -8.22 0.21
C MET A 192 17.83 -8.47 -1.28
N LYS A 193 16.76 -8.34 -2.07
CA LYS A 193 16.75 -8.56 -3.53
C LYS A 193 17.35 -9.91 -3.96
N SER A 194 17.22 -10.92 -3.11
CA SER A 194 17.80 -12.24 -3.27
C SER A 194 17.17 -13.06 -4.39
N ASP A 195 15.96 -12.74 -4.77
CA ASP A 195 15.20 -13.39 -5.85
C ASP A 195 14.14 -12.45 -6.42
N VAL A 196 13.66 -12.81 -7.60
CA VAL A 196 12.71 -12.00 -8.39
C VAL A 196 11.39 -11.80 -7.67
N LEU A 197 10.89 -12.82 -6.98
CA LEU A 197 9.60 -12.74 -6.30
C LEU A 197 9.68 -11.80 -5.09
N ASN A 198 10.75 -11.89 -4.29
CA ASN A 198 10.97 -10.95 -3.18
C ASN A 198 11.09 -9.51 -3.66
N VAL A 199 11.81 -9.25 -4.77
CA VAL A 199 11.88 -7.89 -5.35
C VAL A 199 10.50 -7.41 -5.81
N THR A 200 9.73 -8.27 -6.47
CA THR A 200 8.37 -7.96 -6.94
C THR A 200 7.45 -7.60 -5.76
N LEU A 201 7.50 -8.37 -4.68
CA LEU A 201 6.75 -8.07 -3.46
C LEU A 201 7.19 -6.76 -2.80
N ASP A 202 8.50 -6.48 -2.77
CA ASP A 202 9.01 -5.21 -2.22
C ASP A 202 8.52 -4.00 -3.04
N ILE A 203 8.43 -4.13 -4.36
CA ILE A 203 7.85 -3.12 -5.25
C ILE A 203 6.37 -2.93 -4.91
N GLY A 204 5.58 -4.00 -4.91
CA GLY A 204 4.15 -3.95 -4.62
C GLY A 204 3.84 -3.37 -3.23
N TYR A 205 4.58 -3.78 -2.21
CA TYR A 205 4.42 -3.23 -0.85
C TYR A 205 4.86 -1.76 -0.75
N SER A 206 5.83 -1.32 -1.54
CA SER A 206 6.19 0.10 -1.59
C SER A 206 5.07 0.93 -2.21
N ILE A 207 4.41 0.41 -3.23
CA ILE A 207 3.23 1.04 -3.84
C ILE A 207 2.07 1.08 -2.84
N LEU A 208 1.75 -0.04 -2.19
CA LEU A 208 0.71 -0.12 -1.15
C LEU A 208 0.99 0.86 -0.01
N PHE A 209 2.23 0.95 0.45
CA PHE A 209 2.65 1.87 1.50
C PHE A 209 2.35 3.34 1.14
N ASN A 210 2.77 3.79 -0.04
CA ASN A 210 2.52 5.17 -0.50
C ASN A 210 1.02 5.43 -0.72
N PHE A 211 0.31 4.42 -1.17
CA PHE A 211 -1.14 4.48 -1.38
C PHE A 211 -1.88 4.65 -0.04
N MET A 212 -1.57 3.80 0.94
CA MET A 212 -2.13 3.88 2.29
C MET A 212 -1.81 5.21 2.98
N GLU A 213 -0.56 5.69 2.85
CA GLU A 213 -0.15 6.99 3.40
C GLU A 213 -1.08 8.11 2.93
N SER A 214 -1.49 8.08 1.65
CA SER A 214 -2.38 9.10 1.08
C SER A 214 -3.73 9.16 1.81
N PHE A 215 -4.30 8.00 2.15
CA PHE A 215 -5.57 7.93 2.88
C PHE A 215 -5.42 8.27 4.36
N ILE A 216 -4.36 7.80 5.01
CA ILE A 216 -4.13 8.09 6.44
C ILE A 216 -3.96 9.59 6.69
N ARG A 217 -3.25 10.29 5.81
CA ARG A 217 -3.07 11.74 5.88
C ARG A 217 -4.38 12.52 5.81
N MET A 218 -5.39 12.03 5.07
CA MET A 218 -6.70 12.70 4.96
C MET A 218 -7.38 12.89 6.32
N PHE A 219 -7.05 12.05 7.32
CA PHE A 219 -7.64 12.11 8.66
C PHE A 219 -6.76 12.86 9.68
N GLY A 220 -5.53 13.22 9.33
CA GLY A 220 -4.65 14.05 10.15
C GLY A 220 -3.84 13.28 11.19
N PHE A 221 -3.74 11.96 11.07
CA PHE A 221 -2.87 11.14 11.92
C PHE A 221 -1.41 11.53 11.81
N ASP A 222 -0.68 11.38 12.89
CA ASP A 222 0.77 11.28 12.86
C ASP A 222 1.16 9.90 12.32
N LEU A 223 1.90 9.89 11.22
CA LEU A 223 2.25 8.66 10.53
C LEU A 223 3.28 7.79 11.25
N TYR A 224 4.06 8.42 12.15
CA TYR A 224 5.16 7.76 12.85
C TYR A 224 4.70 7.05 14.11
N VAL A 225 3.54 7.43 14.65
CA VAL A 225 2.96 6.85 15.88
C VAL A 225 2.00 5.73 15.50
N GLY A 226 2.51 4.51 15.51
CA GLY A 226 1.74 3.28 15.28
C GLY A 226 1.25 2.66 16.58
N VAL A 227 0.48 1.57 16.46
CA VAL A 227 -0.07 0.79 17.59
C VAL A 227 0.52 -0.63 17.68
N TYR A 228 1.01 -1.16 16.56
CA TYR A 228 1.64 -2.48 16.46
C TYR A 228 3.14 -2.35 16.21
N HIS A 229 3.55 -1.64 15.14
CA HIS A 229 4.96 -1.39 14.91
C HIS A 229 5.45 -0.30 15.87
N ARG A 230 6.33 -0.66 16.83
CA ARG A 230 6.92 0.28 17.80
C ARG A 230 7.64 1.42 17.10
N LEU A 231 7.77 2.56 17.77
CA LEU A 231 8.47 3.73 17.27
C LEU A 231 9.91 3.37 16.83
N TRP A 232 10.27 3.79 15.64
CA TRP A 232 11.60 3.63 15.08
C TRP A 232 11.98 4.84 14.24
N PHE A 233 13.23 5.23 14.29
CA PHE A 233 13.71 6.41 13.58
C PHE A 233 13.34 6.38 12.09
N LYS A 234 12.66 7.43 11.63
CA LYS A 234 12.14 7.61 10.24
C LYS A 234 11.15 6.55 9.73
N ARG A 235 10.69 5.62 10.57
CA ARG A 235 9.66 4.65 10.15
C ARG A 235 8.26 5.21 10.39
N LYS A 236 7.45 5.26 9.36
CA LYS A 236 6.04 5.64 9.45
C LYS A 236 5.24 4.42 9.96
N SER A 237 5.33 4.17 11.27
CA SER A 237 4.82 2.96 11.91
C SER A 237 3.33 2.76 11.70
N LEU A 238 2.51 3.83 11.77
CA LEU A 238 1.07 3.71 11.52
C LEU A 238 0.75 3.28 10.08
N VAL A 239 1.54 3.72 9.11
CA VAL A 239 1.35 3.26 7.72
C VAL A 239 1.67 1.77 7.60
N CYS A 240 2.74 1.31 8.27
CA CYS A 240 3.05 -0.11 8.34
C CYS A 240 1.90 -0.90 8.96
N ASP A 241 1.31 -0.40 10.05
CA ASP A 241 0.20 -1.06 10.75
C ASP A 241 -1.03 -1.19 9.86
N LEU A 242 -1.52 -0.07 9.32
CA LEU A 242 -2.79 -0.04 8.59
C LEU A 242 -2.71 -0.67 7.19
N MET A 243 -1.50 -0.91 6.66
CA MET A 243 -1.35 -1.65 5.40
C MET A 243 -1.38 -3.17 5.58
N GLU A 244 -1.15 -3.71 6.80
CA GLU A 244 -1.06 -5.16 7.03
C GLU A 244 -2.28 -5.94 6.51
N PRO A 245 -3.53 -5.52 6.76
CA PRO A 245 -4.71 -6.22 6.23
C PRO A 245 -4.78 -6.28 4.70
N PHE A 246 -4.14 -5.33 4.00
CA PHE A 246 -4.22 -5.19 2.54
C PHE A 246 -3.05 -5.83 1.80
N ARG A 247 -2.06 -6.38 2.50
CA ARG A 247 -0.89 -7.03 1.85
C ARG A 247 -1.28 -8.16 0.91
N CYS A 248 -2.32 -8.91 1.25
CA CYS A 248 -2.83 -10.00 0.43
C CYS A 248 -3.27 -9.56 -0.98
N ILE A 249 -3.65 -8.29 -1.19
CA ILE A 249 -3.94 -7.74 -2.53
C ILE A 249 -2.68 -7.79 -3.39
N ILE A 250 -1.56 -7.35 -2.83
CA ILE A 250 -0.26 -7.37 -3.51
C ILE A 250 0.21 -8.80 -3.77
N ASP A 251 0.08 -9.66 -2.74
CA ASP A 251 0.46 -11.06 -2.84
C ASP A 251 -0.29 -11.76 -3.98
N HIS A 252 -1.61 -11.52 -4.04
CA HIS A 252 -2.46 -12.09 -5.07
C HIS A 252 -2.14 -11.55 -6.47
N ALA A 253 -1.97 -10.24 -6.59
CA ALA A 253 -1.59 -9.60 -7.85
C ALA A 253 -0.27 -10.15 -8.39
N ALA A 254 0.74 -10.28 -7.53
CA ALA A 254 2.03 -10.85 -7.89
C ALA A 254 1.90 -12.31 -8.35
N LEU A 255 1.20 -13.15 -7.58
CA LEU A 255 0.99 -14.56 -7.94
C LEU A 255 0.29 -14.71 -9.28
N LEU A 256 -0.78 -13.94 -9.52
CA LEU A 256 -1.51 -13.97 -10.79
C LEU A 256 -0.64 -13.51 -11.96
N ALA A 257 0.14 -12.45 -11.78
CA ALA A 257 1.01 -11.92 -12.84
C ALA A 257 2.11 -12.92 -13.23
N PHE A 258 2.73 -13.62 -12.27
CA PHE A 258 3.67 -14.72 -12.57
C PHE A 258 2.97 -15.90 -13.24
N ASN A 259 1.82 -16.33 -12.76
CA ASN A 259 1.07 -17.45 -13.35
C ASN A 259 0.62 -17.14 -14.78
N ARG A 260 0.30 -15.89 -15.11
CA ARG A 260 -0.06 -15.42 -16.46
C ARG A 260 1.14 -15.07 -17.32
N LYS A 261 2.36 -15.24 -16.81
CA LYS A 261 3.61 -14.87 -17.48
C LYS A 261 3.71 -13.38 -17.85
N GLN A 262 2.97 -12.52 -17.14
CA GLN A 262 3.11 -11.06 -17.23
C GLN A 262 4.40 -10.60 -16.55
N PHE A 263 4.81 -11.30 -15.48
CA PHE A 263 6.08 -11.12 -14.78
C PHE A 263 6.96 -12.35 -14.99
N SER A 264 8.25 -12.13 -15.18
CA SER A 264 9.22 -13.19 -15.39
C SER A 264 10.60 -12.84 -14.89
N GLU A 265 11.44 -13.84 -14.66
CA GLU A 265 12.85 -13.62 -14.29
C GLU A 265 13.63 -12.83 -15.35
N LYS A 266 13.23 -12.94 -16.62
CA LYS A 266 13.85 -12.22 -17.74
C LYS A 266 13.70 -10.71 -17.66
N ASP A 267 12.73 -10.23 -16.86
CA ASP A 267 12.46 -8.79 -16.64
C ASP A 267 13.47 -8.17 -15.67
N PHE A 268 14.34 -8.99 -15.07
CA PHE A 268 15.33 -8.56 -14.08
C PHE A 268 16.76 -8.71 -14.60
N THR A 269 17.65 -7.91 -14.02
CA THR A 269 19.10 -8.02 -14.22
C THR A 269 19.74 -8.37 -12.89
N LEU A 270 20.64 -9.34 -12.88
CA LEU A 270 21.41 -9.71 -11.70
C LEU A 270 22.69 -8.87 -11.65
N ILE A 271 22.81 -8.01 -10.64
CA ILE A 271 23.96 -7.12 -10.41
C ILE A 271 24.48 -7.37 -8.99
N LYS A 272 25.74 -7.79 -8.84
CA LYS A 272 26.36 -8.06 -7.51
C LYS A 272 25.50 -8.97 -6.62
N GLN A 273 24.93 -10.02 -7.19
CA GLN A 273 24.03 -10.98 -6.54
C GLN A 273 22.67 -10.40 -6.09
N GLU A 274 22.31 -9.20 -6.52
CA GLU A 274 21.00 -8.59 -6.32
C GLU A 274 20.21 -8.56 -7.62
N TYR A 275 18.92 -8.94 -7.56
CA TYR A 275 17.99 -8.78 -8.67
C TYR A 275 17.47 -7.35 -8.74
N HIS A 276 17.54 -6.77 -9.91
CA HIS A 276 17.03 -5.43 -10.19
C HIS A 276 16.04 -5.49 -11.35
N LEU A 277 14.82 -4.99 -11.16
CA LEU A 277 13.86 -4.86 -12.24
C LEU A 277 14.42 -3.95 -13.32
N LYS A 278 14.38 -4.39 -14.56
CA LYS A 278 14.80 -3.60 -15.71
C LYS A 278 13.96 -2.33 -15.83
N TYR A 279 14.59 -1.25 -16.25
CA TYR A 279 13.99 0.06 -16.29
C TYR A 279 12.74 0.09 -17.20
N GLU A 280 12.84 -0.53 -18.38
CA GLU A 280 11.75 -0.66 -19.35
C GLU A 280 10.58 -1.56 -18.90
N LYS A 281 10.72 -2.24 -17.77
CA LYS A 281 9.67 -3.08 -17.19
C LYS A 281 8.96 -2.45 -15.99
N CYS A 282 9.49 -1.35 -15.48
CA CYS A 282 8.92 -0.70 -14.30
C CYS A 282 7.45 -0.31 -14.49
N ALA A 283 7.09 0.22 -15.66
CA ALA A 283 5.72 0.65 -15.95
C ALA A 283 4.72 -0.51 -15.87
N ASP A 284 5.07 -1.67 -16.43
CA ASP A 284 4.20 -2.85 -16.46
C ASP A 284 3.94 -3.39 -15.05
N TYR A 285 5.01 -3.50 -14.23
CA TYR A 285 4.91 -3.98 -12.84
C TYR A 285 4.10 -3.01 -11.98
N TYR A 286 4.36 -1.71 -12.09
CA TYR A 286 3.65 -0.71 -11.29
C TYR A 286 2.17 -0.64 -11.64
N ARG A 287 1.83 -0.76 -12.93
CA ARG A 287 0.44 -0.77 -13.38
C ARG A 287 -0.36 -1.89 -12.73
N VAL A 288 0.14 -3.12 -12.73
CA VAL A 288 -0.54 -4.26 -12.12
C VAL A 288 -0.93 -3.98 -10.67
N PHE A 289 0.00 -3.46 -9.86
CA PHE A 289 -0.28 -3.17 -8.46
C PHE A 289 -1.19 -1.96 -8.26
N TYR A 290 -1.00 -0.88 -9.04
CA TYR A 290 -1.86 0.29 -8.93
C TYR A 290 -3.30 -0.02 -9.36
N ASP A 291 -3.50 -0.81 -10.41
CA ASP A 291 -4.85 -1.16 -10.89
C ASP A 291 -5.62 -1.92 -9.81
N GLU A 292 -5.00 -2.89 -9.14
CA GLU A 292 -5.61 -3.63 -8.04
C GLU A 292 -5.94 -2.74 -6.83
N LEU A 293 -5.04 -1.82 -6.46
CA LEU A 293 -5.28 -0.89 -5.35
C LEU A 293 -6.34 0.17 -5.69
N ILE A 294 -6.37 0.67 -6.91
CA ILE A 294 -7.38 1.63 -7.37
C ILE A 294 -8.76 0.99 -7.35
N ALA A 295 -8.87 -0.28 -7.77
CA ALA A 295 -10.12 -1.03 -7.69
C ALA A 295 -10.64 -1.16 -6.24
N ARG A 296 -9.73 -1.18 -5.24
CA ARG A 296 -10.05 -1.30 -3.80
C ARG A 296 -9.99 0.03 -3.03
N LYS A 297 -9.88 1.17 -3.73
CA LYS A 297 -9.75 2.50 -3.08
C LYS A 297 -10.85 2.80 -2.07
N MET A 298 -12.09 2.34 -2.35
CA MET A 298 -13.23 2.55 -1.47
C MET A 298 -13.13 1.74 -0.18
N ASP A 299 -12.69 0.48 -0.29
CA ASP A 299 -12.50 -0.39 0.88
C ASP A 299 -11.41 0.17 1.78
N ILE A 300 -10.29 0.61 1.19
CA ILE A 300 -9.19 1.26 1.91
C ILE A 300 -9.66 2.54 2.61
N PHE A 301 -10.41 3.39 1.90
CA PHE A 301 -10.95 4.62 2.50
C PHE A 301 -11.87 4.34 3.68
N LYS A 302 -12.84 3.43 3.50
CA LYS A 302 -13.79 3.04 4.55
C LYS A 302 -13.05 2.47 5.77
N PHE A 303 -12.05 1.63 5.55
CA PHE A 303 -11.22 1.06 6.61
C PHE A 303 -10.52 2.16 7.42
N VAL A 304 -9.80 3.06 6.76
CA VAL A 304 -9.09 4.14 7.45
C VAL A 304 -10.07 5.11 8.13
N GLN A 305 -11.22 5.39 7.51
CA GLN A 305 -12.26 6.23 8.12
C GLN A 305 -12.84 5.60 9.38
N GLN A 306 -13.15 4.29 9.34
CA GLN A 306 -13.70 3.59 10.51
C GLN A 306 -12.62 3.46 11.59
N TYR A 307 -11.38 3.17 11.24
CA TYR A 307 -10.27 3.19 12.18
C TYR A 307 -10.16 4.55 12.89
N TYR A 308 -10.21 5.66 12.14
CA TYR A 308 -10.23 7.00 12.71
C TYR A 308 -11.39 7.21 13.70
N ARG A 309 -12.60 6.81 13.30
CA ARG A 309 -13.80 6.97 14.16
C ARG A 309 -13.71 6.16 15.45
N CYS A 310 -13.22 4.92 15.35
CA CYS A 310 -13.05 4.06 16.52
C CYS A 310 -11.97 4.60 17.45
N PHE A 311 -10.83 4.99 16.89
CA PHE A 311 -9.71 5.53 17.65
C PHE A 311 -10.10 6.83 18.37
N MET A 312 -10.74 7.78 17.67
CA MET A 312 -11.21 9.02 18.27
C MET A 312 -12.35 8.84 19.26
N GLY A 313 -13.23 7.87 19.04
CA GLY A 313 -14.36 7.58 19.90
C GLY A 313 -14.03 6.67 21.10
N CYS A 314 -12.78 6.22 21.28
CA CYS A 314 -12.39 5.18 22.27
C CYS A 314 -13.32 3.96 22.20
N LYS A 315 -13.60 3.52 20.98
CA LYS A 315 -14.52 2.41 20.75
C LYS A 315 -13.92 1.08 21.19
N SER A 316 -14.78 0.12 21.49
CA SER A 316 -14.35 -1.25 21.71
C SER A 316 -13.60 -1.80 20.50
N VAL A 317 -12.60 -2.64 20.72
CA VAL A 317 -11.82 -3.31 19.66
C VAL A 317 -12.70 -4.07 18.68
N LYS A 318 -13.86 -4.56 19.10
CA LYS A 318 -14.85 -5.24 18.24
C LYS A 318 -15.48 -4.33 17.17
N GLU A 319 -15.40 -3.02 17.35
CA GLU A 319 -15.94 -2.02 16.41
C GLU A 319 -14.91 -1.56 15.36
N TYR A 320 -13.63 -1.94 15.56
CA TYR A 320 -12.57 -1.61 14.61
C TYR A 320 -12.80 -2.28 13.25
N PRO A 321 -12.37 -1.64 12.17
CA PRO A 321 -12.67 -2.14 10.84
C PRO A 321 -11.97 -3.47 10.56
N ILE A 322 -12.66 -4.33 9.82
CA ILE A 322 -12.14 -5.54 9.22
C ILE A 322 -12.22 -5.37 7.70
N PHE A 323 -11.11 -5.54 7.02
CA PHE A 323 -11.07 -5.69 5.57
C PHE A 323 -11.21 -7.17 5.23
N GLU A 324 -12.05 -7.50 4.29
CA GLU A 324 -12.24 -8.87 3.77
C GLU A 324 -11.69 -8.94 2.34
N PHE A 325 -10.69 -9.83 2.16
CA PHE A 325 -10.03 -10.06 0.87
C PHE A 325 -10.83 -10.96 -0.06
#